data_8b1620eb0f9347546ed508f88b5d87b8
#
_entry.id   8b1620eb0f9347546ed508f88b5d87b8
#
_cell.length_a   1.000
_cell.length_b   1.000
_cell.length_c   1.000
_cell.angle_alpha   90.00
_cell.angle_beta   90.00
_cell.angle_gamma   90.00
#
_symmetry.space_group_name_H-M   'P 1'
#
loop_
_entity.id
_entity.type
_entity.pdbx_description
1 polymer ?
#
loop_
_entity_poly.entity_id
_entity_poly.type
_entity_poly.pdbx_seq_one_letter_code
_entity_poly.pdbx_strand_id
1 'polypeptide(L)'
;MPLMTRASDTADKAARPTSAPTQNPLLWAVAWSETAAEFGALCHQAFNLATLRVDQATEKFRNSDRPLAVITDLDNTIVHASSYWGYLLKEGIDFFDDGVWDKWIPENLITLVPGAFEFLNHCKSKEVEVFYVTSRNQGPNTYDYALKQLQYLELPFADSAHLTVYRETSDKTPAREAVRQTHELILLLGDNLNDFKR
;
A
#
# COMPACT_ATOMS: atom_id res chain seq x y z
N MET A 1 10.51 44.48 15.48
CA MET A 1 10.79 43.15 14.91
C MET A 1 9.64 42.84 13.95
N PRO A 2 9.85 42.81 12.63
CA PRO A 2 8.80 42.48 11.68
C PRO A 2 8.67 40.97 11.52
N LEU A 3 7.42 40.49 11.54
CA LEU A 3 7.05 39.13 11.22
C LEU A 3 7.43 38.83 9.75
N MET A 4 8.23 37.80 9.57
CA MET A 4 8.47 37.20 8.26
C MET A 4 7.22 36.41 7.85
N THR A 5 6.48 36.93 6.89
CA THR A 5 5.44 36.21 6.14
C THR A 5 6.12 35.11 5.32
N ARG A 6 5.78 33.88 5.60
CA ARG A 6 6.16 32.70 4.82
C ARG A 6 5.52 32.81 3.45
N ALA A 7 6.33 32.97 2.42
CA ALA A 7 5.87 32.90 1.04
C ALA A 7 5.29 31.49 0.78
N SER A 8 4.05 31.45 0.29
CA SER A 8 3.41 30.26 -0.22
C SER A 8 4.16 29.81 -1.48
N ASP A 9 4.86 28.69 -1.38
CA ASP A 9 5.45 27.99 -2.53
C ASP A 9 4.30 27.34 -3.35
N THR A 10 3.61 28.17 -4.12
CA THR A 10 2.84 27.71 -5.28
C THR A 10 3.85 27.49 -6.41
N ALA A 11 4.62 26.40 -6.33
CA ALA A 11 5.37 25.93 -7.48
C ALA A 11 4.34 25.60 -8.57
N ASP A 12 4.34 26.46 -9.58
CA ASP A 12 3.64 26.25 -10.85
C ASP A 12 4.06 24.85 -11.36
N LYS A 13 3.16 23.86 -11.27
CA LYS A 13 3.39 22.52 -11.83
C LYS A 13 3.39 22.69 -13.34
N ALA A 14 4.50 23.13 -13.91
CA ALA A 14 4.71 23.13 -15.35
C ALA A 14 4.36 21.72 -15.86
N ALA A 15 3.40 21.65 -16.79
CA ALA A 15 2.99 20.41 -17.40
C ALA A 15 4.23 19.70 -17.96
N ARG A 16 4.54 18.51 -17.46
CA ARG A 16 5.63 17.70 -18.02
C ARG A 16 5.26 17.28 -19.43
N PRO A 17 6.23 17.27 -20.36
CA PRO A 17 5.97 16.80 -21.72
C PRO A 17 5.55 15.32 -21.67
N THR A 18 4.48 14.98 -22.40
CA THR A 18 4.09 13.58 -22.59
C THR A 18 5.06 12.90 -23.57
N SER A 19 5.53 11.71 -23.23
CA SER A 19 6.37 10.91 -24.14
C SER A 19 5.51 9.98 -24.99
N ALA A 20 6.01 9.61 -26.20
CA ALA A 20 5.35 8.55 -26.96
C ALA A 20 5.39 7.23 -26.16
N PRO A 21 4.35 6.36 -26.23
CA PRO A 21 4.28 5.14 -25.44
C PRO A 21 5.53 4.25 -25.54
N THR A 22 6.15 4.17 -26.70
CA THR A 22 7.38 3.37 -26.95
C THR A 22 8.65 4.00 -26.35
N GLN A 23 8.61 5.26 -25.94
CA GLN A 23 9.72 5.99 -25.30
C GLN A 23 9.49 6.19 -23.81
N ASN A 24 8.32 5.83 -23.31
CA ASN A 24 7.97 5.95 -21.91
C ASN A 24 8.65 4.81 -21.10
N PRO A 25 9.58 5.11 -20.17
CA PRO A 25 10.30 4.09 -19.41
C PRO A 25 9.37 3.26 -18.51
N LEU A 26 8.21 3.79 -18.14
CA LEU A 26 7.19 3.09 -17.37
C LEU A 26 6.68 1.83 -18.09
N LEU A 27 6.75 1.80 -19.44
CA LEU A 27 6.36 0.64 -20.23
C LEU A 27 7.04 -0.66 -19.77
N TRP A 28 8.34 -0.61 -19.50
CA TRP A 28 9.08 -1.80 -19.09
C TRP A 28 8.72 -2.26 -17.69
N ALA A 29 8.47 -1.33 -16.78
CA ALA A 29 8.03 -1.64 -15.42
C ALA A 29 6.63 -2.30 -15.42
N VAL A 30 5.68 -1.73 -16.18
CA VAL A 30 4.32 -2.28 -16.32
C VAL A 30 4.36 -3.64 -17.01
N ALA A 31 5.11 -3.76 -18.13
CA ALA A 31 5.23 -5.03 -18.83
C ALA A 31 5.82 -6.12 -17.92
N TRP A 32 6.84 -5.81 -17.13
CA TRP A 32 7.43 -6.74 -16.18
C TRP A 32 6.43 -7.17 -15.10
N SER A 33 5.75 -6.22 -14.44
CA SER A 33 4.81 -6.54 -13.37
C SER A 33 3.56 -7.31 -13.87
N GLU A 34 3.18 -7.13 -15.16
CA GLU A 34 2.01 -7.79 -15.74
C GLU A 34 2.31 -9.14 -16.38
N THR A 35 3.52 -9.34 -16.90
CA THR A 35 3.79 -10.50 -17.77
C THR A 35 4.94 -11.38 -17.31
N ALA A 36 5.83 -10.88 -16.45
CA ALA A 36 6.99 -11.64 -16.01
C ALA A 36 6.64 -12.65 -14.91
N ALA A 37 6.94 -13.92 -15.13
CA ALA A 37 6.79 -14.96 -14.12
C ALA A 37 7.64 -14.69 -12.86
N GLU A 38 8.76 -13.98 -13.03
CA GLU A 38 9.66 -13.56 -11.95
C GLU A 38 8.95 -12.62 -10.97
N PHE A 39 8.10 -11.71 -11.44
CA PHE A 39 7.32 -10.84 -10.55
C PHE A 39 6.44 -11.66 -9.61
N GLY A 40 5.65 -12.58 -10.15
CA GLY A 40 4.82 -13.49 -9.35
C GLY A 40 5.65 -14.35 -8.39
N ALA A 41 6.79 -14.88 -8.86
CA ALA A 41 7.68 -15.69 -8.03
C ALA A 41 8.26 -14.88 -6.85
N LEU A 42 8.69 -13.64 -7.07
CA LEU A 42 9.19 -12.75 -6.01
C LEU A 42 8.09 -12.41 -4.99
N CYS A 43 6.87 -12.12 -5.45
CA CYS A 43 5.74 -11.87 -4.58
C CYS A 43 5.44 -13.09 -3.68
N HIS A 44 5.35 -14.29 -4.27
CA HIS A 44 5.15 -15.52 -3.50
C HIS A 44 6.30 -15.80 -2.52
N GLN A 45 7.55 -15.54 -2.89
CA GLN A 45 8.69 -15.68 -1.97
C GLN A 45 8.55 -14.74 -0.76
N ALA A 46 8.16 -13.49 -0.99
CA ALA A 46 7.95 -12.52 0.09
C ALA A 46 6.84 -12.97 1.04
N PHE A 47 5.68 -13.38 0.52
CA PHE A 47 4.57 -13.84 1.36
C PHE A 47 4.82 -15.19 2.02
N ASN A 48 5.55 -16.10 1.39
CA ASN A 48 5.97 -17.35 2.02
C ASN A 48 6.91 -17.09 3.22
N LEU A 49 7.85 -16.15 3.07
CA LEU A 49 8.70 -15.73 4.19
C LEU A 49 7.87 -15.04 5.29
N ALA A 50 6.92 -14.19 4.92
CA ALA A 50 6.01 -13.55 5.87
C ALA A 50 5.18 -14.58 6.65
N THR A 51 4.62 -15.59 5.96
CA THR A 51 3.88 -16.70 6.57
C THR A 51 4.74 -17.47 7.59
N LEU A 52 5.97 -17.80 7.21
CA LEU A 52 6.92 -18.45 8.13
C LEU A 52 7.19 -17.59 9.37
N ARG A 53 7.30 -16.28 9.22
CA ARG A 53 7.52 -15.35 10.35
C ARG A 53 6.30 -15.26 11.25
N VAL A 54 5.10 -15.28 10.70
CA VAL A 54 3.85 -15.35 11.48
C VAL A 54 3.81 -16.65 12.29
N ASP A 55 4.08 -17.80 11.68
CA ASP A 55 4.10 -19.09 12.39
C ASP A 55 5.15 -19.13 13.52
N GLN A 56 6.34 -18.61 13.28
CA GLN A 56 7.38 -18.51 14.30
C GLN A 56 6.97 -17.58 15.46
N ALA A 57 6.31 -16.48 15.14
CA ALA A 57 5.86 -15.50 16.14
C ALA A 57 4.69 -16.04 16.96
N THR A 58 3.72 -16.70 16.35
CA THR A 58 2.58 -17.31 17.07
C THR A 58 3.05 -18.38 18.06
N GLU A 59 4.05 -19.17 17.69
CA GLU A 59 4.65 -20.14 18.61
C GLU A 59 5.43 -19.45 19.74
N LYS A 60 6.24 -18.43 19.41
CA LYS A 60 7.06 -17.69 20.39
C LYS A 60 6.18 -16.96 21.42
N PHE A 61 5.08 -16.37 20.98
CA PHE A 61 4.20 -15.53 21.80
C PHE A 61 2.92 -16.26 22.25
N ARG A 62 2.86 -17.58 22.16
CA ARG A 62 1.69 -18.40 22.52
C ARG A 62 1.09 -18.09 23.90
N ASN A 63 1.92 -17.68 24.86
CA ASN A 63 1.52 -17.35 26.22
C ASN A 63 1.49 -15.84 26.47
N SER A 64 1.50 -15.02 25.44
CA SER A 64 1.36 -13.56 25.58
C SER A 64 -0.09 -13.17 25.89
N ASP A 65 -0.27 -12.23 26.80
CA ASP A 65 -1.58 -11.64 27.08
C ASP A 65 -1.97 -10.58 26.02
N ARG A 66 -1.06 -10.27 25.10
CA ARG A 66 -1.27 -9.27 24.06
C ARG A 66 -1.57 -9.96 22.72
N PRO A 67 -2.60 -9.52 21.98
CA PRO A 67 -2.85 -10.03 20.64
C PRO A 67 -1.67 -9.72 19.70
N LEU A 68 -1.48 -10.58 18.70
CA LEU A 68 -0.44 -10.39 17.70
C LEU A 68 -0.96 -9.55 16.54
N ALA A 69 -0.10 -8.72 15.97
CA ALA A 69 -0.44 -7.90 14.83
C ALA A 69 0.64 -7.87 13.75
N VAL A 70 0.16 -7.76 12.51
CA VAL A 70 0.94 -7.41 11.33
C VAL A 70 0.49 -6.02 10.86
N ILE A 71 1.43 -5.17 10.48
CA ILE A 71 1.12 -3.94 9.72
C ILE A 71 1.58 -4.14 8.29
N THR A 72 0.71 -3.80 7.35
CA THR A 72 1.03 -3.84 5.93
C THR A 72 0.70 -2.51 5.26
N ASP A 73 1.56 -2.09 4.33
CA ASP A 73 1.16 -1.13 3.32
C ASP A 73 0.11 -1.73 2.40
N LEU A 74 -0.54 -0.92 1.60
CA LEU A 74 -1.63 -1.34 0.72
C LEU A 74 -1.20 -1.36 -0.75
N ASP A 75 -0.79 -0.22 -1.30
CA ASP A 75 -0.51 -0.07 -2.73
C ASP A 75 0.82 -0.72 -3.13
N ASN A 76 0.80 -1.59 -4.14
CA ASN A 76 1.92 -2.43 -4.59
C ASN A 76 2.47 -3.42 -3.55
N THR A 77 1.83 -3.52 -2.38
CA THR A 77 2.16 -4.50 -1.34
C THR A 77 1.07 -5.57 -1.26
N ILE A 78 -0.17 -5.17 -1.05
CA ILE A 78 -1.35 -6.08 -1.02
C ILE A 78 -2.17 -5.95 -2.30
N VAL A 79 -2.36 -4.73 -2.78
CA VAL A 79 -3.10 -4.44 -4.00
C VAL A 79 -2.18 -3.96 -5.10
N HIS A 80 -2.48 -4.37 -6.33
CA HIS A 80 -1.69 -4.10 -7.52
C HIS A 80 -2.46 -3.13 -8.43
N ALA A 81 -1.89 -1.95 -8.64
CA ALA A 81 -2.50 -0.87 -9.41
C ALA A 81 -1.96 -0.79 -10.86
N SER A 82 -1.57 -1.93 -11.45
CA SER A 82 -0.96 -1.95 -12.79
C SER A 82 -1.86 -1.41 -13.88
N SER A 83 -3.17 -1.61 -13.79
CA SER A 83 -4.13 -1.02 -14.74
C SER A 83 -4.15 0.50 -14.70
N TYR A 84 -3.88 1.13 -13.55
CA TYR A 84 -3.66 2.57 -13.45
C TYR A 84 -2.40 2.99 -14.22
N TRP A 85 -1.30 2.29 -14.03
CA TRP A 85 -0.07 2.57 -14.75
C TRP A 85 -0.20 2.33 -16.26
N GLY A 86 -0.95 1.29 -16.66
CA GLY A 86 -1.32 1.05 -18.05
C GLY A 86 -2.16 2.18 -18.66
N TYR A 87 -3.06 2.76 -17.88
CA TYR A 87 -3.81 3.94 -18.29
C TYR A 87 -2.88 5.14 -18.51
N LEU A 88 -1.98 5.45 -17.58
CA LEU A 88 -1.01 6.54 -17.74
C LEU A 88 -0.13 6.34 -18.99
N LEU A 89 0.33 5.12 -19.27
CA LEU A 89 1.07 4.80 -20.47
C LEU A 89 0.30 5.16 -21.74
N LYS A 90 -0.99 4.83 -21.79
CA LYS A 90 -1.88 5.14 -22.92
C LYS A 90 -2.01 6.65 -23.12
N GLU A 91 -2.04 7.42 -22.06
CA GLU A 91 -2.10 8.89 -22.08
C GLU A 91 -0.72 9.55 -22.27
N GLY A 92 0.35 8.76 -22.42
CA GLY A 92 1.73 9.28 -22.60
C GLY A 92 2.30 9.93 -21.32
N ILE A 93 1.78 9.59 -20.14
CA ILE A 93 2.23 10.09 -18.84
C ILE A 93 3.22 9.08 -18.27
N ASP A 94 4.37 9.53 -17.76
CA ASP A 94 5.46 8.67 -17.26
C ASP A 94 5.70 8.81 -15.73
N PHE A 95 4.77 9.44 -15.03
CA PHE A 95 4.83 9.67 -13.59
C PHE A 95 3.44 9.55 -12.96
N PHE A 96 3.40 9.37 -11.65
CA PHE A 96 2.16 9.32 -10.89
C PHE A 96 1.42 10.66 -10.96
N ASP A 97 0.12 10.63 -11.22
CA ASP A 97 -0.75 11.80 -11.28
C ASP A 97 -1.96 11.65 -10.37
N ASP A 98 -2.03 12.48 -9.33
CA ASP A 98 -3.11 12.45 -8.33
C ASP A 98 -4.50 12.68 -8.98
N GLY A 99 -4.60 13.57 -9.97
CA GLY A 99 -5.86 13.89 -10.62
C GLY A 99 -6.37 12.76 -11.53
N VAL A 100 -5.46 12.00 -12.13
CA VAL A 100 -5.78 10.78 -12.88
C VAL A 100 -6.17 9.67 -11.89
N TRP A 101 -5.43 9.51 -10.80
CA TRP A 101 -5.75 8.55 -9.76
C TRP A 101 -7.16 8.75 -9.20
N ASP A 102 -7.54 9.98 -8.88
CA ASP A 102 -8.87 10.31 -8.34
C ASP A 102 -10.02 9.93 -9.29
N LYS A 103 -9.78 9.95 -10.60
CA LYS A 103 -10.74 9.52 -11.61
C LYS A 103 -10.75 8.01 -11.82
N TRP A 104 -9.59 7.38 -11.68
CA TRP A 104 -9.41 5.95 -11.91
C TRP A 104 -9.84 5.10 -10.71
N ILE A 105 -9.56 5.53 -9.49
CA ILE A 105 -9.75 4.71 -8.29
C ILE A 105 -11.22 4.28 -8.05
N PRO A 106 -12.24 5.10 -8.39
CA PRO A 106 -13.64 4.69 -8.28
C PRO A 106 -14.04 3.53 -9.21
N GLU A 107 -13.31 3.31 -10.31
CA GLU A 107 -13.56 2.21 -11.25
C GLU A 107 -13.25 0.84 -10.65
N ASN A 108 -12.56 0.82 -9.52
CA ASN A 108 -12.22 -0.39 -8.76
C ASN A 108 -11.50 -1.48 -9.60
N LEU A 109 -10.56 -1.06 -10.43
CA LEU A 109 -9.77 -1.93 -11.31
C LEU A 109 -8.50 -2.48 -10.64
N ILE A 110 -8.42 -2.35 -9.34
CA ILE A 110 -7.32 -2.86 -8.51
C ILE A 110 -7.42 -4.39 -8.44
N THR A 111 -6.27 -5.05 -8.47
CA THR A 111 -6.14 -6.50 -8.28
C THR A 111 -5.28 -6.81 -7.06
N LEU A 112 -5.16 -8.06 -6.70
CA LEU A 112 -4.28 -8.47 -5.60
C LEU A 112 -2.86 -8.74 -6.11
N VAL A 113 -1.88 -8.43 -5.28
CA VAL A 113 -0.52 -8.90 -5.45
C VAL A 113 -0.50 -10.42 -5.24
N PRO A 114 0.20 -11.19 -6.10
CA PRO A 114 0.24 -12.65 -5.98
C PRO A 114 0.70 -13.12 -4.59
N GLY A 115 -0.09 -13.98 -3.95
CA GLY A 115 0.18 -14.51 -2.61
C GLY A 115 -0.35 -13.67 -1.44
N ALA A 116 -0.83 -12.44 -1.70
CA ALA A 116 -1.34 -11.56 -0.65
C ALA A 116 -2.59 -12.12 0.03
N PHE A 117 -3.54 -12.63 -0.75
CA PHE A 117 -4.80 -13.16 -0.21
C PHE A 117 -4.59 -14.35 0.72
N GLU A 118 -3.76 -15.30 0.30
CA GLU A 118 -3.41 -16.49 1.06
C GLU A 118 -2.73 -16.10 2.37
N PHE A 119 -1.77 -15.18 2.32
CA PHE A 119 -1.06 -14.68 3.50
C PHE A 119 -2.01 -14.01 4.50
N LEU A 120 -2.88 -13.11 4.04
CA LEU A 120 -3.82 -12.40 4.91
C LEU A 120 -4.81 -13.35 5.59
N ASN A 121 -5.32 -14.34 4.85
CA ASN A 121 -6.18 -15.38 5.41
C ASN A 121 -5.43 -16.31 6.36
N HIS A 122 -4.13 -16.56 6.12
CA HIS A 122 -3.28 -17.27 7.07
C HIS A 122 -3.18 -16.48 8.39
N CYS A 123 -2.91 -15.17 8.36
CA CYS A 123 -2.92 -14.32 9.55
C CYS A 123 -4.24 -14.47 10.32
N LYS A 124 -5.37 -14.33 9.62
CA LYS A 124 -6.70 -14.49 10.23
C LYS A 124 -6.88 -15.88 10.88
N SER A 125 -6.43 -16.95 10.22
CA SER A 125 -6.52 -18.32 10.75
C SER A 125 -5.67 -18.56 12.00
N LYS A 126 -4.64 -17.74 12.21
CA LYS A 126 -3.74 -17.74 13.36
C LYS A 126 -4.14 -16.71 14.43
N GLU A 127 -5.29 -16.07 14.28
CA GLU A 127 -5.75 -15.01 15.21
C GLU A 127 -4.74 -13.84 15.29
N VAL A 128 -4.03 -13.56 14.17
CA VAL A 128 -3.12 -12.43 14.03
C VAL A 128 -3.86 -11.31 13.30
N GLU A 129 -4.02 -10.17 13.95
CA GLU A 129 -4.70 -9.02 13.36
C GLU A 129 -3.84 -8.33 12.30
N VAL A 130 -4.48 -7.83 11.24
CA VAL A 130 -3.78 -7.14 10.14
C VAL A 130 -4.26 -5.70 10.08
N PHE A 131 -3.32 -4.77 10.24
CA PHE A 131 -3.55 -3.34 10.10
C PHE A 131 -3.03 -2.86 8.76
N TYR A 132 -3.90 -2.27 7.96
CA TYR A 132 -3.59 -1.66 6.67
C TYR A 132 -3.25 -0.19 6.87
N VAL A 133 -2.02 0.20 6.52
CA VAL A 133 -1.54 1.57 6.71
C VAL A 133 -0.97 2.07 5.40
N THR A 134 -1.68 2.95 4.72
CA THR A 134 -1.29 3.47 3.40
C THR A 134 -1.16 4.99 3.41
N SER A 135 -0.45 5.52 2.42
CA SER A 135 -0.31 6.96 2.19
C SER A 135 -0.91 7.29 0.83
N ARG A 136 -2.11 7.88 0.83
CA ARG A 136 -2.84 8.30 -0.36
C ARG A 136 -3.27 9.76 -0.22
N ASN A 137 -2.63 10.66 -0.96
CA ASN A 137 -2.82 12.11 -0.84
C ASN A 137 -4.00 12.66 -1.64
N GLN A 138 -4.65 11.80 -2.43
CA GLN A 138 -5.70 12.17 -3.36
C GLN A 138 -6.97 12.55 -2.61
N GLY A 139 -7.87 13.20 -3.26
CA GLY A 139 -9.18 13.68 -2.91
C GLY A 139 -9.81 13.40 -1.53
N PRO A 140 -10.93 14.01 -1.20
CA PRO A 140 -11.54 13.88 0.14
C PRO A 140 -12.09 12.48 0.42
N ASN A 141 -12.36 11.67 -0.62
CA ASN A 141 -12.97 10.35 -0.50
C ASN A 141 -11.93 9.20 -0.50
N THR A 142 -10.63 9.51 -0.45
CA THR A 142 -9.57 8.49 -0.57
C THR A 142 -9.65 7.40 0.50
N TYR A 143 -10.05 7.75 1.72
CA TYR A 143 -10.29 6.79 2.79
C TYR A 143 -11.43 5.81 2.45
N ASP A 144 -12.56 6.34 1.99
CA ASP A 144 -13.74 5.54 1.64
C ASP A 144 -13.45 4.61 0.47
N TYR A 145 -12.68 5.06 -0.51
CA TYR A 145 -12.23 4.21 -1.62
C TYR A 145 -11.31 3.10 -1.14
N ALA A 146 -10.35 3.40 -0.26
CA ALA A 146 -9.47 2.39 0.29
C ALA A 146 -10.24 1.33 1.07
N LEU A 147 -11.18 1.74 1.93
CA LEU A 147 -12.00 0.81 2.71
C LEU A 147 -12.89 -0.07 1.80
N LYS A 148 -13.54 0.53 0.81
CA LYS A 148 -14.37 -0.20 -0.16
C LYS A 148 -13.55 -1.20 -0.98
N GLN A 149 -12.31 -0.89 -1.31
CA GLN A 149 -11.41 -1.81 -2.01
C GLN A 149 -11.07 -3.03 -1.16
N LEU A 150 -10.71 -2.83 0.11
CA LEU A 150 -10.47 -3.95 1.03
C LEU A 150 -11.72 -4.86 1.13
N GLN A 151 -12.90 -4.25 1.24
CA GLN A 151 -14.17 -4.97 1.33
C GLN A 151 -14.53 -5.69 0.02
N TYR A 152 -14.34 -5.04 -1.12
CA TYR A 152 -14.61 -5.63 -2.44
C TYR A 152 -13.69 -6.83 -2.73
N LEU A 153 -12.44 -6.75 -2.29
CA LEU A 153 -11.47 -7.85 -2.41
C LEU A 153 -11.62 -8.92 -1.32
N GLU A 154 -12.65 -8.78 -0.47
CA GLU A 154 -12.97 -9.72 0.61
C GLU A 154 -11.79 -9.97 1.57
N LEU A 155 -10.96 -8.94 1.78
CA LEU A 155 -9.79 -9.07 2.64
C LEU A 155 -10.20 -9.15 4.12
N PRO A 156 -9.49 -9.92 4.94
CA PRO A 156 -9.75 -9.96 6.38
C PRO A 156 -9.46 -8.60 7.02
N PHE A 157 -10.18 -8.27 8.10
CA PHE A 157 -10.02 -7.00 8.83
C PHE A 157 -10.28 -5.76 7.97
N ALA A 158 -11.17 -5.85 6.97
CA ALA A 158 -11.57 -4.76 6.09
C ALA A 158 -12.59 -3.83 6.77
N ASP A 159 -12.18 -3.15 7.82
CA ASP A 159 -13.00 -2.25 8.63
C ASP A 159 -12.23 -0.98 9.07
N SER A 160 -12.93 -0.06 9.72
CA SER A 160 -12.37 1.22 10.13
C SER A 160 -11.38 1.13 11.30
N ALA A 161 -11.38 0.03 12.07
CA ALA A 161 -10.44 -0.16 13.16
C ALA A 161 -9.05 -0.58 12.64
N HIS A 162 -9.01 -1.21 11.47
CA HIS A 162 -7.81 -1.77 10.89
C HIS A 162 -7.24 -0.99 9.68
N LEU A 163 -7.92 0.07 9.24
CA LEU A 163 -7.45 0.90 8.13
C LEU A 163 -7.01 2.29 8.59
N THR A 164 -5.78 2.65 8.27
CA THR A 164 -5.25 4.01 8.41
C THR A 164 -4.81 4.54 7.04
N VAL A 165 -5.32 5.72 6.65
CA VAL A 165 -4.93 6.40 5.42
C VAL A 165 -4.33 7.75 5.77
N TYR A 166 -3.04 7.92 5.51
CA TYR A 166 -2.35 9.20 5.61
C TYR A 166 -2.47 9.98 4.32
N ARG A 167 -2.76 11.27 4.39
CA ARG A 167 -2.99 12.13 3.22
C ARG A 167 -1.87 13.13 2.94
N GLU A 168 -1.08 13.49 3.94
CA GLU A 168 -0.09 14.59 3.80
C GLU A 168 1.31 14.14 4.20
N THR A 169 1.46 12.88 4.54
CA THR A 169 2.74 12.31 4.96
C THR A 169 2.85 10.85 4.54
N SER A 170 4.07 10.42 4.26
CA SER A 170 4.44 9.00 4.11
C SER A 170 5.01 8.40 5.40
N ASP A 171 5.08 9.17 6.49
CA ASP A 171 5.54 8.66 7.77
C ASP A 171 4.45 7.84 8.47
N LYS A 172 4.63 6.54 8.49
CA LYS A 172 3.73 5.57 9.11
C LYS A 172 4.07 5.28 10.59
N THR A 173 5.05 5.98 11.15
CA THR A 173 5.47 5.78 12.56
C THR A 173 4.32 5.94 13.55
N PRO A 174 3.43 6.97 13.46
CA PRO A 174 2.35 7.10 14.42
C PRO A 174 1.39 5.90 14.45
N ALA A 175 1.06 5.32 13.28
CA ALA A 175 0.23 4.13 13.21
C ALA A 175 0.93 2.91 13.85
N ARG A 176 2.23 2.72 13.56
CA ARG A 176 3.01 1.63 14.17
C ARG A 176 3.05 1.72 15.69
N GLU A 177 3.27 2.92 16.21
CA GLU A 177 3.29 3.14 17.66
C GLU A 177 1.93 2.93 18.29
N ALA A 178 0.84 3.35 17.65
CA ALA A 178 -0.52 3.10 18.12
C ALA A 178 -0.82 1.59 18.22
N VAL A 179 -0.48 0.81 17.19
CA VAL A 179 -0.64 -0.65 17.21
C VAL A 179 0.22 -1.29 18.31
N ARG A 180 1.46 -0.84 18.48
CA ARG A 180 2.36 -1.34 19.53
C ARG A 180 1.87 -1.09 20.96
N GLN A 181 0.99 -0.13 21.18
CA GLN A 181 0.43 0.11 22.50
C GLN A 181 -0.52 -1.03 22.93
N THR A 182 -1.20 -1.64 21.99
CA THR A 182 -2.25 -2.65 22.24
C THR A 182 -1.86 -4.05 21.80
N HIS A 183 -0.97 -4.20 20.83
CA HIS A 183 -0.59 -5.47 20.21
C HIS A 183 0.91 -5.74 20.30
N GLU A 184 1.27 -7.01 20.20
CA GLU A 184 2.64 -7.42 19.87
C GLU A 184 2.80 -7.35 18.35
N LEU A 185 3.49 -6.31 17.87
CA LEU A 185 3.74 -6.10 16.45
C LEU A 185 4.85 -7.03 15.97
N ILE A 186 4.49 -8.07 15.20
CA ILE A 186 5.39 -9.16 14.82
C ILE A 186 5.99 -9.02 13.42
N LEU A 187 5.34 -8.25 12.52
CA LEU A 187 5.79 -8.12 11.13
C LEU A 187 5.35 -6.79 10.52
N LEU A 188 6.19 -6.25 9.66
CA LEU A 188 5.89 -5.13 8.77
C LEU A 188 6.04 -5.60 7.32
N LEU A 189 5.10 -5.21 6.46
CA LEU A 189 5.13 -5.44 5.02
C LEU A 189 5.00 -4.10 4.29
N GLY A 190 5.74 -3.92 3.22
CA GLY A 190 5.70 -2.72 2.39
C GLY A 190 6.62 -2.81 1.19
N ASP A 191 6.35 -2.00 0.18
CA ASP A 191 7.15 -1.87 -1.04
C ASP A 191 8.15 -0.71 -0.98
N ASN A 192 8.03 0.15 0.06
CA ASN A 192 8.83 1.35 0.22
C ASN A 192 9.57 1.36 1.55
N LEU A 193 10.77 1.96 1.58
CA LEU A 193 11.56 2.10 2.81
C LEU A 193 10.87 2.94 3.89
N ASN A 194 9.93 3.81 3.52
CA ASN A 194 9.13 4.57 4.49
C ASN A 194 8.22 3.67 5.35
N ASP A 195 7.86 2.48 4.86
CA ASP A 195 7.05 1.50 5.59
C ASP A 195 7.79 0.94 6.80
N PHE A 196 9.12 0.97 6.78
CA PHE A 196 10.01 0.38 7.78
C PHE A 196 10.79 1.41 8.62
N LYS A 197 10.72 2.71 8.30
CA LYS A 197 11.46 3.74 9.05
C LYS A 197 11.09 3.70 10.53
N ARG A 198 12.12 3.85 11.34
CA ARG A 198 12.04 3.97 12.81
C ARG A 198 11.94 5.43 13.20
#